data_673315aa4f862283c5222f2e48c1d4a5
#
_entry.id   673315aa4f862283c5222f2e48c1d4a5
#
_cell.length_a   1.000
_cell.length_b   1.000
_cell.length_c   1.000
_cell.angle_alpha   90.00
_cell.angle_beta   90.00
_cell.angle_gamma   90.00
#
_symmetry.space_group_name_H-M   'P 1'
#
loop_
_entity.id
_entity.type
_entity.pdbx_description
1 polymer ?
#
loop_
_entity_poly.entity_id
_entity_poly.type
_entity_poly.pdbx_seq_one_letter_code
_entity_poly.pdbx_strand_id
1 'polypeptide(L)'
;MTSVQGRRRFLGAALCGAVTACGGSNELNNSGSGGNTNPNGPVPDSQIDAALAQLDTLVNNLMTSTGVPGMSVAVVRNLRTVYAKGFGTRLVGSGLAVDADTVFQLASLSKPVGSMVVAHQVGIGTVSWDTPLRAHLPWFTLADPTVSAQVTVGDMYAHRSGLPDHAGDLLEDMGYDQTTILEHLRYLPLAPFRRSYAYTNFGLTAGAISVATATGLDWATLSDRTLYQPLGMTSTSSRYADFIARANRATGHVQRNGQWVVGLGSMPDAQAPAGGVSSSANDMAKWLTLMLGQGVFNGTRIVDAAALNAAISQQSQIQPAGNGQNASYYGFGFNVGTTAAGRASYSHSGAFGAGAATNFVVVPSTGCAIVALTNGYPLGVPETLTAQFFDIVQFGSIQRDWFAAYSEAFADLNKPAGSLVGVKPPAAPLPARALATYTGTYNNDYYGPIQISAANGALLLTIGATPLRLPLSHWDGDTFTFMLVNENAAPGTISKVSFLSNQVTLEYYNAEGLGTFTR
;
A
#
# COMPACT_ATOMS: atom_id res chain seq x y z
N MET A 1 1.88 -24.81 -1.80
CA MET A 1 2.96 -24.11 -2.52
C MET A 1 2.46 -22.69 -2.80
N THR A 2 2.76 -21.74 -1.93
CA THR A 2 2.43 -20.33 -2.18
C THR A 2 3.51 -19.76 -3.08
N SER A 3 3.22 -19.64 -4.38
CA SER A 3 4.09 -18.96 -5.34
C SER A 3 4.22 -17.47 -4.97
N VAL A 4 5.29 -16.80 -5.40
CA VAL A 4 5.44 -15.33 -5.27
C VAL A 4 4.21 -14.61 -5.86
N GLN A 5 3.57 -15.17 -6.90
CA GLN A 5 2.30 -14.68 -7.46
C GLN A 5 1.12 -14.77 -6.48
N GLY A 6 1.03 -15.81 -5.65
CA GLY A 6 -0.03 -15.95 -4.66
C GLY A 6 0.03 -14.85 -3.60
N ARG A 7 1.24 -14.41 -3.20
CA ARG A 7 1.44 -13.33 -2.24
C ARG A 7 1.04 -11.95 -2.77
N ARG A 8 1.44 -11.62 -4.00
CA ARG A 8 1.14 -10.32 -4.61
C ARG A 8 -0.37 -10.15 -4.80
N ARG A 9 -1.09 -11.21 -5.20
CA ARG A 9 -2.56 -11.20 -5.30
C ARG A 9 -3.25 -10.99 -3.93
N PHE A 10 -2.66 -11.50 -2.85
CA PHE A 10 -3.18 -11.31 -1.48
C PHE A 10 -2.93 -9.89 -0.94
N LEU A 11 -1.80 -9.26 -1.26
CA LEU A 11 -1.51 -7.86 -0.89
C LEU A 11 -2.59 -6.91 -1.41
N GLY A 12 -2.91 -6.99 -2.70
CA GLY A 12 -3.98 -6.20 -3.31
C GLY A 12 -5.34 -6.48 -2.66
N ALA A 13 -5.67 -7.76 -2.41
CA ALA A 13 -6.94 -8.15 -1.80
C ALA A 13 -7.02 -7.81 -0.30
N ALA A 14 -5.94 -7.98 0.47
CA ALA A 14 -5.93 -7.67 1.90
C ALA A 14 -5.98 -6.14 2.16
N LEU A 15 -5.24 -5.35 1.38
CA LEU A 15 -5.29 -3.89 1.46
C LEU A 15 -6.63 -3.31 0.97
N CYS A 16 -7.32 -3.99 0.04
CA CYS A 16 -8.57 -3.53 -0.55
C CYS A 16 -9.83 -4.22 0.01
N GLY A 17 -9.73 -5.47 0.49
CA GLY A 17 -10.89 -6.30 0.84
C GLY A 17 -11.41 -6.19 2.28
N ALA A 18 -10.69 -5.52 3.15
CA ALA A 18 -10.91 -5.62 4.58
C ALA A 18 -12.10 -4.81 5.13
N VAL A 19 -12.71 -3.93 4.33
CA VAL A 19 -13.90 -3.14 4.77
C VAL A 19 -15.22 -3.80 4.36
N THR A 20 -15.21 -4.72 3.41
CA THR A 20 -16.41 -5.49 3.07
C THR A 20 -16.59 -6.59 4.10
N ALA A 21 -17.47 -6.33 5.05
CA ALA A 21 -17.90 -7.28 6.07
C ALA A 21 -18.16 -8.66 5.46
N CYS A 22 -17.45 -9.68 5.95
CA CYS A 22 -17.91 -11.05 5.83
C CYS A 22 -19.27 -11.14 6.53
N GLY A 23 -20.36 -11.06 5.77
CA GLY A 23 -21.68 -11.45 6.22
C GLY A 23 -21.68 -12.98 6.39
N GLY A 24 -21.19 -13.47 7.53
CA GLY A 24 -21.51 -14.81 7.97
C GLY A 24 -22.99 -14.82 8.29
N SER A 25 -23.77 -15.64 7.57
CA SER A 25 -25.14 -16.00 7.93
C SER A 25 -25.12 -16.83 9.21
N ASN A 26 -24.93 -16.20 10.36
CA ASN A 26 -25.43 -16.71 11.61
C ASN A 26 -26.81 -16.07 11.79
N GLU A 27 -27.85 -16.89 11.83
CA GLU A 27 -29.18 -16.47 12.28
C GLU A 27 -29.00 -15.73 13.60
N LEU A 28 -29.11 -14.40 13.54
CA LEU A 28 -29.16 -13.57 14.73
C LEU A 28 -30.46 -13.91 15.44
N ASN A 29 -30.39 -14.67 16.50
CA ASN A 29 -31.45 -14.72 17.50
C ASN A 29 -31.67 -13.28 18.02
N ASN A 30 -32.66 -12.63 17.50
CA ASN A 30 -33.07 -11.26 17.77
C ASN A 30 -33.69 -11.17 19.16
N SER A 31 -32.88 -10.85 20.16
CA SER A 31 -33.36 -10.40 21.45
C SER A 31 -32.40 -9.35 22.03
N GLY A 32 -32.62 -8.09 21.66
CA GLY A 32 -31.96 -6.96 22.30
C GLY A 32 -31.75 -5.75 21.41
N SER A 33 -32.55 -4.71 21.60
CA SER A 33 -32.46 -3.32 21.16
C SER A 33 -32.09 -3.07 19.69
N GLY A 34 -33.12 -2.75 18.90
CA GLY A 34 -33.00 -2.46 17.47
C GLY A 34 -32.03 -1.32 17.15
N GLY A 35 -30.82 -1.68 16.69
CA GLY A 35 -29.99 -0.77 15.93
C GLY A 35 -30.72 -0.32 14.66
N ASN A 36 -30.62 0.95 14.32
CA ASN A 36 -31.24 1.51 13.12
C ASN A 36 -30.58 0.90 11.87
N THR A 37 -31.20 -0.13 11.29
CA THR A 37 -30.69 -0.87 10.10
C THR A 37 -30.93 -0.11 8.80
N ASN A 38 -31.48 1.10 8.85
CA ASN A 38 -31.65 1.95 7.67
C ASN A 38 -30.29 2.55 7.25
N PRO A 39 -29.69 2.13 6.12
CA PRO A 39 -28.38 2.62 5.68
C PRO A 39 -28.36 4.13 5.36
N ASN A 40 -29.52 4.74 5.22
CA ASN A 40 -29.69 6.18 4.98
C ASN A 40 -30.22 6.92 6.22
N GLY A 41 -30.56 6.23 7.30
CA GLY A 41 -31.06 6.85 8.53
C GLY A 41 -29.92 7.51 9.33
N PRO A 42 -30.24 8.55 10.13
CA PRO A 42 -29.25 9.17 11.01
C PRO A 42 -28.80 8.18 12.09
N VAL A 43 -27.50 8.23 12.41
CA VAL A 43 -26.97 7.54 13.60
C VAL A 43 -27.23 8.42 14.80
N PRO A 44 -27.72 7.88 15.94
CA PRO A 44 -27.89 8.68 17.16
C PRO A 44 -26.58 9.32 17.62
N ASP A 45 -26.62 10.59 17.99
CA ASP A 45 -25.44 11.31 18.50
C ASP A 45 -24.81 10.59 19.70
N SER A 46 -25.61 10.00 20.58
CA SER A 46 -25.16 9.22 21.73
C SER A 46 -24.30 7.99 21.36
N GLN A 47 -24.54 7.34 20.22
CA GLN A 47 -23.70 6.24 19.74
C GLN A 47 -22.34 6.74 19.25
N ILE A 48 -22.32 7.89 18.58
CA ILE A 48 -21.06 8.51 18.15
C ILE A 48 -20.25 8.97 19.37
N ASP A 49 -20.90 9.59 20.35
CA ASP A 49 -20.27 10.02 21.60
C ASP A 49 -19.74 8.82 22.39
N ALA A 50 -20.47 7.70 22.44
CA ALA A 50 -20.01 6.45 23.05
C ALA A 50 -18.80 5.85 22.33
N ALA A 51 -18.75 5.92 20.99
CA ALA A 51 -17.60 5.49 20.21
C ALA A 51 -16.36 6.35 20.51
N LEU A 52 -16.53 7.66 20.55
CA LEU A 52 -15.45 8.61 20.89
C LEU A 52 -14.91 8.38 22.31
N ALA A 53 -15.79 8.16 23.29
CA ALA A 53 -15.41 7.91 24.68
C ALA A 53 -14.62 6.60 24.86
N GLN A 54 -14.78 5.63 23.98
CA GLN A 54 -14.08 4.34 24.04
C GLN A 54 -12.73 4.33 23.31
N LEU A 55 -12.40 5.34 22.48
CA LEU A 55 -11.20 5.32 21.63
C LEU A 55 -9.90 5.08 22.42
N ASP A 56 -9.70 5.77 23.54
CA ASP A 56 -8.50 5.58 24.36
C ASP A 56 -8.36 4.12 24.81
N THR A 57 -9.46 3.50 25.24
CA THR A 57 -9.49 2.11 25.68
C THR A 57 -9.21 1.15 24.52
N LEU A 58 -9.82 1.38 23.35
CA LEU A 58 -9.61 0.55 22.16
C LEU A 58 -8.15 0.61 21.69
N VAL A 59 -7.57 1.79 21.62
CA VAL A 59 -6.16 1.98 21.25
C VAL A 59 -5.23 1.28 22.25
N ASN A 60 -5.43 1.52 23.55
CA ASN A 60 -4.57 0.93 24.59
C ASN A 60 -4.66 -0.61 24.59
N ASN A 61 -5.85 -1.18 24.39
CA ASN A 61 -6.03 -2.63 24.31
C ASN A 61 -5.28 -3.21 23.10
N LEU A 62 -5.41 -2.59 21.92
CA LEU A 62 -4.70 -3.03 20.71
C LEU A 62 -3.18 -2.90 20.86
N MET A 63 -2.69 -1.78 21.39
CA MET A 63 -1.26 -1.58 21.61
C MET A 63 -0.72 -2.55 22.67
N THR A 64 -1.46 -2.82 23.74
CA THR A 64 -1.05 -3.78 24.78
C THR A 64 -0.98 -5.20 24.23
N SER A 65 -1.96 -5.63 23.43
CA SER A 65 -2.01 -6.99 22.88
C SER A 65 -0.99 -7.25 21.77
N THR A 66 -0.62 -6.21 21.00
CA THR A 66 0.28 -6.34 19.85
C THR A 66 1.69 -5.82 20.10
N GLY A 67 1.84 -4.99 21.13
CA GLY A 67 3.09 -4.29 21.43
C GLY A 67 3.47 -3.21 20.40
N VAL A 68 2.59 -2.83 19.46
CA VAL A 68 2.87 -1.77 18.47
C VAL A 68 3.40 -0.52 19.18
N PRO A 69 4.60 0.01 18.79
CA PRO A 69 5.29 1.01 19.60
C PRO A 69 4.58 2.35 19.71
N GLY A 70 3.95 2.81 18.63
CA GLY A 70 3.29 4.10 18.60
C GLY A 70 2.12 4.16 17.63
N MET A 71 1.09 4.93 18.01
CA MET A 71 -0.10 5.17 17.21
C MET A 71 -0.55 6.61 17.35
N SER A 72 -1.06 7.21 16.26
CA SER A 72 -1.76 8.49 16.29
C SER A 72 -3.12 8.34 15.60
N VAL A 73 -4.17 8.89 16.21
CA VAL A 73 -5.56 8.73 15.75
C VAL A 73 -6.23 10.08 15.69
N ALA A 74 -7.01 10.32 14.62
CA ALA A 74 -7.92 11.47 14.58
C ALA A 74 -9.31 11.07 14.08
N VAL A 75 -10.34 11.73 14.61
CA VAL A 75 -11.74 11.58 14.19
C VAL A 75 -12.30 12.93 13.83
N VAL A 76 -12.97 12.99 12.67
CA VAL A 76 -13.75 14.12 12.21
C VAL A 76 -15.24 13.76 12.29
N ARG A 77 -16.04 14.65 12.86
CA ARG A 77 -17.50 14.57 12.89
C ARG A 77 -18.10 15.89 12.44
N ASN A 78 -19.02 15.84 11.49
CA ASN A 78 -19.73 17.03 11.00
C ASN A 78 -18.76 18.16 10.63
N LEU A 79 -17.71 17.83 9.84
CA LEU A 79 -16.67 18.74 9.34
C LEU A 79 -15.78 19.37 10.44
N ARG A 80 -15.75 18.80 11.64
CA ARG A 80 -14.90 19.25 12.75
C ARG A 80 -14.06 18.11 13.30
N THR A 81 -12.80 18.35 13.56
CA THR A 81 -11.97 17.42 14.32
C THR A 81 -12.48 17.36 15.76
N VAL A 82 -13.00 16.22 16.19
CA VAL A 82 -13.56 16.00 17.54
C VAL A 82 -12.63 15.18 18.41
N TYR A 83 -11.62 14.54 17.81
CA TYR A 83 -10.61 13.76 18.51
C TYR A 83 -9.31 13.78 17.71
N ALA A 84 -8.16 14.04 18.38
CA ALA A 84 -6.83 13.88 17.82
C ALA A 84 -5.85 13.60 18.96
N LYS A 85 -5.19 12.41 18.94
CA LYS A 85 -4.32 11.98 20.04
C LYS A 85 -3.26 11.00 19.58
N GLY A 86 -2.06 11.10 20.20
CA GLY A 86 -0.97 10.15 20.05
C GLY A 86 -0.84 9.24 21.26
N PHE A 87 -0.27 8.04 21.03
CA PHE A 87 -0.07 6.99 22.03
C PHE A 87 1.28 6.32 21.80
N GLY A 88 1.94 5.91 22.90
CA GLY A 88 3.20 5.19 22.84
C GLY A 88 4.39 6.06 22.42
N THR A 89 5.34 5.47 21.69
CA THR A 89 6.63 6.08 21.42
C THR A 89 6.94 6.18 19.91
N ARG A 90 7.61 7.27 19.51
CA ARG A 90 8.11 7.47 18.14
C ARG A 90 9.27 6.55 17.79
N LEU A 91 10.05 6.17 18.80
CA LEU A 91 11.22 5.32 18.69
C LEU A 91 11.35 4.49 19.96
N VAL A 92 11.38 3.17 19.85
CA VAL A 92 11.55 2.25 20.97
C VAL A 92 12.85 2.58 21.73
N GLY A 93 12.75 2.66 23.06
CA GLY A 93 13.87 2.95 23.95
C GLY A 93 14.26 4.44 24.07
N SER A 94 13.64 5.35 23.32
CA SER A 94 14.02 6.78 23.33
C SER A 94 13.28 7.63 24.37
N GLY A 95 12.12 7.18 24.87
CA GLY A 95 11.23 7.99 25.69
C GLY A 95 10.48 9.11 24.94
N LEU A 96 10.63 9.21 23.61
CA LEU A 96 9.99 10.23 22.79
C LEU A 96 8.54 9.83 22.51
N ALA A 97 7.58 10.53 23.12
CA ALA A 97 6.17 10.22 22.95
C ALA A 97 5.64 10.56 21.55
N VAL A 98 4.65 9.77 21.09
CA VAL A 98 3.81 10.12 19.95
C VAL A 98 2.73 11.10 20.40
N ASP A 99 2.48 12.12 19.59
CA ASP A 99 1.37 13.06 19.71
C ASP A 99 0.57 13.16 18.40
N ALA A 100 -0.45 14.01 18.36
CA ALA A 100 -1.28 14.18 17.16
C ALA A 100 -0.56 14.90 16.00
N ASP A 101 0.56 15.58 16.27
CA ASP A 101 1.40 16.26 15.28
C ASP A 101 2.61 15.42 14.86
N THR A 102 2.83 14.25 15.47
CA THR A 102 3.87 13.31 15.05
C THR A 102 3.64 12.88 13.60
N VAL A 103 4.67 13.03 12.77
CA VAL A 103 4.61 12.70 11.35
C VAL A 103 4.93 11.22 11.14
N PHE A 104 4.04 10.53 10.44
CA PHE A 104 4.18 9.13 10.01
C PHE A 104 4.30 9.03 8.50
N GLN A 105 4.98 8.02 8.00
CA GLN A 105 4.85 7.60 6.61
C GLN A 105 3.45 7.01 6.41
N LEU A 106 2.73 7.49 5.41
CA LEU A 106 1.34 7.07 5.15
C LEU A 106 1.26 5.80 4.31
N ALA A 107 2.35 5.42 3.67
CA ALA A 107 2.36 4.32 2.69
C ALA A 107 1.21 4.51 1.67
N SER A 108 0.42 3.47 1.39
CA SER A 108 -0.61 3.54 0.36
C SER A 108 -1.79 4.50 0.63
N LEU A 109 -1.91 5.11 1.81
CA LEU A 109 -2.80 6.26 1.97
C LEU A 109 -2.39 7.45 1.08
N SER A 110 -1.18 7.42 0.52
CA SER A 110 -0.74 8.36 -0.51
C SER A 110 -1.63 8.35 -1.75
N LYS A 111 -2.20 7.19 -2.12
CA LYS A 111 -3.06 7.05 -3.30
C LYS A 111 -4.34 7.86 -3.22
N PRO A 112 -5.17 7.75 -2.15
CA PRO A 112 -6.34 8.60 -2.00
C PRO A 112 -5.99 10.09 -1.80
N VAL A 113 -4.89 10.41 -1.09
CA VAL A 113 -4.42 11.79 -0.97
C VAL A 113 -4.03 12.34 -2.36
N GLY A 114 -3.25 11.59 -3.13
CA GLY A 114 -2.86 11.95 -4.50
C GLY A 114 -4.05 11.99 -5.47
N SER A 115 -5.07 11.15 -5.26
CA SER A 115 -6.31 11.21 -6.04
C SER A 115 -7.02 12.56 -5.91
N MET A 116 -6.99 13.18 -4.73
CA MET A 116 -7.54 14.52 -4.54
C MET A 116 -6.76 15.60 -5.30
N VAL A 117 -5.44 15.45 -5.42
CA VAL A 117 -4.59 16.32 -6.25
C VAL A 117 -5.01 16.20 -7.73
N VAL A 118 -5.18 14.96 -8.22
CA VAL A 118 -5.64 14.72 -9.60
C VAL A 118 -7.07 15.22 -9.80
N ALA A 119 -7.99 14.94 -8.86
CA ALA A 119 -9.38 15.39 -8.93
C ALA A 119 -9.49 16.94 -8.98
N HIS A 120 -8.60 17.66 -8.28
CA HIS A 120 -8.51 19.11 -8.42
C HIS A 120 -8.14 19.51 -9.85
N GLN A 121 -7.11 18.87 -10.43
CA GLN A 121 -6.66 19.18 -11.80
C GLN A 121 -7.74 18.81 -12.85
N VAL A 122 -8.51 17.76 -12.61
CA VAL A 122 -9.70 17.42 -13.39
C VAL A 122 -10.77 18.51 -13.28
N GLY A 123 -11.05 18.97 -12.07
CA GLY A 123 -12.07 20.00 -11.80
C GLY A 123 -11.79 21.35 -12.43
N ILE A 124 -10.52 21.74 -12.56
CA ILE A 124 -10.09 22.99 -13.21
C ILE A 124 -9.81 22.81 -14.72
N GLY A 125 -9.97 21.58 -15.25
CA GLY A 125 -9.83 21.31 -16.67
C GLY A 125 -8.41 21.16 -17.20
N THR A 126 -7.39 21.01 -16.35
CA THR A 126 -6.01 20.75 -16.80
C THR A 126 -5.91 19.39 -17.49
N VAL A 127 -6.61 18.38 -16.94
CA VAL A 127 -6.73 17.01 -17.47
C VAL A 127 -8.17 16.51 -17.25
N SER A 128 -8.47 15.31 -17.73
CA SER A 128 -9.64 14.52 -17.30
C SER A 128 -9.20 13.15 -16.81
N TRP A 129 -10.07 12.42 -16.14
CA TRP A 129 -9.80 11.00 -15.81
C TRP A 129 -9.59 10.15 -17.05
N ASP A 130 -10.15 10.56 -18.20
CA ASP A 130 -10.03 9.88 -19.49
C ASP A 130 -8.85 10.39 -20.33
N THR A 131 -8.03 11.31 -19.81
CA THR A 131 -6.83 11.77 -20.52
C THR A 131 -5.85 10.61 -20.72
N PRO A 132 -5.49 10.25 -21.97
CA PRO A 132 -4.48 9.24 -22.24
C PRO A 132 -3.12 9.66 -21.69
N LEU A 133 -2.37 8.72 -21.07
CA LEU A 133 -1.06 9.04 -20.50
C LEU A 133 -0.11 9.65 -21.54
N ARG A 134 -0.14 9.15 -22.77
CA ARG A 134 0.74 9.62 -23.85
C ARG A 134 0.48 11.06 -24.30
N ALA A 135 -0.63 11.68 -23.87
CA ALA A 135 -0.85 13.10 -24.10
C ALA A 135 0.22 13.97 -23.42
N HIS A 136 0.71 13.53 -22.27
CA HIS A 136 1.72 14.25 -21.47
C HIS A 136 3.01 13.46 -21.27
N LEU A 137 2.98 12.12 -21.46
CA LEU A 137 4.14 11.23 -21.43
C LEU A 137 4.26 10.49 -22.78
N PRO A 138 4.68 11.16 -23.88
CA PRO A 138 4.71 10.56 -25.21
C PRO A 138 5.62 9.33 -25.32
N TRP A 139 6.61 9.21 -24.42
CA TRP A 139 7.54 8.08 -24.31
C TRP A 139 6.93 6.86 -23.60
N PHE A 140 5.85 7.04 -22.83
CA PHE A 140 5.24 5.97 -22.04
C PHE A 140 4.65 4.89 -22.94
N THR A 141 5.08 3.65 -22.74
CA THR A 141 4.60 2.49 -23.50
C THR A 141 4.43 1.28 -22.58
N LEU A 142 3.47 0.43 -22.92
CA LEU A 142 3.24 -0.90 -22.36
C LEU A 142 3.51 -1.96 -23.45
N ALA A 143 3.47 -3.24 -23.11
CA ALA A 143 3.77 -4.32 -24.05
C ALA A 143 2.84 -4.33 -25.30
N ASP A 144 1.60 -3.88 -25.16
CA ASP A 144 0.63 -3.75 -26.27
C ASP A 144 0.57 -2.28 -26.72
N PRO A 145 0.89 -1.96 -28.00
CA PRO A 145 0.80 -0.61 -28.54
C PRO A 145 -0.61 -0.01 -28.50
N THR A 146 -1.66 -0.84 -28.64
CA THR A 146 -3.05 -0.41 -28.58
C THR A 146 -3.42 0.04 -27.17
N VAL A 147 -3.02 -0.74 -26.15
CA VAL A 147 -3.19 -0.38 -24.74
C VAL A 147 -2.40 0.89 -24.44
N SER A 148 -1.15 0.97 -24.89
CA SER A 148 -0.29 2.15 -24.72
C SER A 148 -0.93 3.45 -25.24
N ALA A 149 -1.65 3.37 -26.35
CA ALA A 149 -2.33 4.52 -26.95
C ALA A 149 -3.60 4.93 -26.21
N GLN A 150 -4.24 4.01 -25.50
CA GLN A 150 -5.59 4.20 -24.94
C GLN A 150 -5.62 4.31 -23.40
N VAL A 151 -4.58 3.83 -22.71
CA VAL A 151 -4.55 3.82 -21.25
C VAL A 151 -4.59 5.25 -20.70
N THR A 152 -5.52 5.50 -19.77
CA THR A 152 -5.83 6.82 -19.23
C THR A 152 -5.34 6.99 -17.79
N VAL A 153 -5.33 8.22 -17.31
CA VAL A 153 -5.09 8.55 -15.89
C VAL A 153 -6.02 7.74 -14.98
N GLY A 154 -7.33 7.70 -15.32
CA GLY A 154 -8.32 6.92 -14.56
C GLY A 154 -8.07 5.42 -14.60
N ASP A 155 -7.63 4.84 -15.72
CA ASP A 155 -7.30 3.42 -15.80
C ASP A 155 -6.15 3.04 -14.86
N MET A 156 -5.14 3.91 -14.73
CA MET A 156 -4.03 3.72 -13.80
C MET A 156 -4.47 3.85 -12.34
N TYR A 157 -5.25 4.88 -12.02
CA TYR A 157 -5.79 5.09 -10.67
C TYR A 157 -6.80 4.03 -10.24
N ALA A 158 -7.49 3.37 -11.20
CA ALA A 158 -8.41 2.26 -10.95
C ALA A 158 -7.74 0.88 -11.00
N HIS A 159 -6.43 0.80 -11.21
CA HIS A 159 -5.69 -0.47 -11.30
C HIS A 159 -6.25 -1.45 -12.36
N ARG A 160 -6.68 -0.91 -13.52
CA ARG A 160 -7.27 -1.69 -14.63
C ARG A 160 -6.51 -1.57 -15.95
N SER A 161 -5.24 -1.18 -15.89
CA SER A 161 -4.37 -1.01 -17.07
C SER A 161 -3.99 -2.32 -17.77
N GLY A 162 -4.16 -3.47 -17.11
CA GLY A 162 -3.67 -4.76 -17.55
C GLY A 162 -2.28 -5.10 -17.05
N LEU A 163 -1.54 -4.18 -16.43
CA LEU A 163 -0.27 -4.49 -15.77
C LEU A 163 -0.47 -5.57 -14.70
N PRO A 164 0.51 -6.45 -14.47
CA PRO A 164 0.44 -7.42 -13.39
C PRO A 164 0.48 -6.73 -12.02
N ASP A 165 0.01 -7.43 -11.01
CA ASP A 165 0.00 -6.96 -9.63
C ASP A 165 1.41 -6.59 -9.16
N HIS A 166 1.58 -5.44 -8.49
CA HIS A 166 2.88 -4.92 -8.04
C HIS A 166 3.95 -4.72 -9.14
N ALA A 167 3.51 -4.42 -10.37
CA ALA A 167 4.39 -4.11 -11.50
C ALA A 167 5.36 -2.98 -11.13
N GLY A 168 6.67 -3.22 -11.27
CA GLY A 168 7.74 -2.25 -11.00
C GLY A 168 8.34 -2.29 -9.59
N ASP A 169 7.65 -2.82 -8.58
CA ASP A 169 8.07 -2.77 -7.18
C ASP A 169 9.45 -3.42 -6.95
N LEU A 170 9.76 -4.53 -7.66
CA LEU A 170 11.08 -5.16 -7.56
C LEU A 170 12.21 -4.33 -8.18
N LEU A 171 11.92 -3.47 -9.13
CA LEU A 171 12.90 -2.52 -9.68
C LEU A 171 13.23 -1.41 -8.67
N GLU A 172 12.22 -0.95 -7.90
CA GLU A 172 12.46 -0.01 -6.79
C GLU A 172 13.36 -0.62 -5.73
N ASP A 173 13.13 -1.87 -5.32
CA ASP A 173 13.99 -2.61 -4.39
C ASP A 173 15.44 -2.73 -4.90
N MET A 174 15.65 -2.74 -6.21
CA MET A 174 16.95 -2.73 -6.87
C MET A 174 17.58 -1.34 -7.00
N GLY A 175 16.87 -0.28 -6.55
CA GLY A 175 17.36 1.11 -6.54
C GLY A 175 17.26 1.81 -7.89
N TYR A 176 16.41 1.36 -8.82
CA TYR A 176 16.11 2.10 -10.03
C TYR A 176 15.29 3.35 -9.73
N ASP A 177 15.52 4.41 -10.50
CA ASP A 177 14.75 5.64 -10.41
C ASP A 177 13.35 5.50 -11.04
N GLN A 178 12.47 6.45 -10.71
CA GLN A 178 11.08 6.48 -11.19
C GLN A 178 10.98 6.38 -12.71
N THR A 179 11.77 7.15 -13.46
CA THR A 179 11.70 7.19 -14.92
C THR A 179 12.06 5.83 -15.51
N THR A 180 13.18 5.24 -15.08
CA THR A 180 13.62 3.91 -15.50
C THR A 180 12.55 2.85 -15.20
N ILE A 181 11.95 2.86 -14.00
CA ILE A 181 10.90 1.91 -13.66
C ILE A 181 9.69 2.07 -14.59
N LEU A 182 9.20 3.30 -14.80
CA LEU A 182 8.06 3.55 -15.68
C LEU A 182 8.34 3.14 -17.13
N GLU A 183 9.55 3.34 -17.62
CA GLU A 183 9.97 2.88 -18.95
C GLU A 183 10.02 1.36 -19.07
N HIS A 184 10.42 0.64 -17.99
CA HIS A 184 10.52 -0.80 -17.99
C HIS A 184 9.17 -1.52 -17.88
N LEU A 185 8.08 -0.83 -17.51
CA LEU A 185 6.73 -1.43 -17.51
C LEU A 185 6.34 -2.02 -18.88
N ARG A 186 6.97 -1.57 -19.96
CA ARG A 186 6.77 -2.09 -21.33
C ARG A 186 7.14 -3.56 -21.52
N TYR A 187 7.99 -4.11 -20.66
CA TYR A 187 8.45 -5.50 -20.75
C TYR A 187 7.53 -6.48 -20.04
N LEU A 188 6.57 -5.99 -19.24
CA LEU A 188 5.66 -6.82 -18.46
C LEU A 188 4.49 -7.33 -19.32
N PRO A 189 4.11 -8.62 -19.19
CA PRO A 189 2.94 -9.14 -19.88
C PRO A 189 1.67 -8.46 -19.36
N LEU A 190 0.70 -8.22 -20.24
CA LEU A 190 -0.56 -7.59 -19.87
C LEU A 190 -1.69 -8.61 -19.73
N ALA A 191 -2.47 -8.47 -18.66
CA ALA A 191 -3.80 -9.06 -18.55
C ALA A 191 -4.83 -8.26 -19.39
N PRO A 192 -6.07 -8.75 -19.60
CA PRO A 192 -7.06 -8.04 -20.39
C PRO A 192 -7.33 -6.61 -19.90
N PHE A 193 -7.05 -5.62 -20.75
CA PHE A 193 -7.20 -4.20 -20.50
C PHE A 193 -8.63 -3.84 -20.06
N ARG A 194 -8.78 -3.07 -18.99
CA ARG A 194 -10.05 -2.63 -18.36
C ARG A 194 -10.96 -3.75 -17.86
N ARG A 195 -10.51 -5.00 -17.86
CA ARG A 195 -11.31 -6.18 -17.43
C ARG A 195 -10.71 -6.90 -16.24
N SER A 196 -9.48 -6.58 -15.88
CA SER A 196 -8.77 -7.16 -14.74
C SER A 196 -8.37 -6.07 -13.76
N TYR A 197 -8.55 -6.32 -12.48
CA TYR A 197 -7.97 -5.53 -11.40
C TYR A 197 -6.62 -6.12 -11.02
N ALA A 198 -5.59 -5.30 -10.98
CA ALA A 198 -4.28 -5.66 -10.45
C ALA A 198 -3.64 -4.42 -9.82
N TYR A 199 -3.40 -4.48 -8.52
CA TYR A 199 -2.89 -3.35 -7.74
C TYR A 199 -1.46 -3.00 -8.14
N THR A 200 -1.21 -1.77 -8.62
CA THR A 200 0.10 -1.35 -9.09
C THR A 200 0.50 0.02 -8.54
N ASN A 201 1.62 0.09 -7.80
CA ASN A 201 2.18 1.36 -7.33
C ASN A 201 2.67 2.20 -8.51
N PHE A 202 3.45 1.60 -9.42
CA PHE A 202 4.03 2.31 -10.56
C PHE A 202 3.03 2.58 -11.68
N GLY A 203 1.95 1.79 -11.82
CA GLY A 203 0.85 2.15 -12.70
C GLY A 203 0.18 3.46 -12.24
N LEU A 204 -0.22 3.55 -10.98
CA LEU A 204 -0.80 4.77 -10.41
C LEU A 204 0.20 5.94 -10.48
N THR A 205 1.48 5.69 -10.18
CA THR A 205 2.54 6.69 -10.30
C THR A 205 2.64 7.25 -11.72
N ALA A 206 2.58 6.40 -12.77
CA ALA A 206 2.56 6.88 -14.16
C ALA A 206 1.37 7.82 -14.43
N GLY A 207 0.18 7.48 -13.92
CA GLY A 207 -1.00 8.34 -13.99
C GLY A 207 -0.76 9.71 -13.34
N ALA A 208 -0.22 9.73 -12.14
CA ALA A 208 0.09 10.95 -11.38
C ALA A 208 1.16 11.81 -12.07
N ILE A 209 2.23 11.18 -12.58
CA ILE A 209 3.31 11.90 -13.29
C ILE A 209 2.81 12.48 -14.62
N SER A 210 1.87 11.82 -15.31
CA SER A 210 1.20 12.41 -16.48
C SER A 210 0.49 13.72 -16.11
N VAL A 211 -0.22 13.76 -14.98
CA VAL A 211 -0.90 14.96 -14.49
C VAL A 211 0.10 16.04 -14.07
N ALA A 212 1.15 15.67 -13.32
CA ALA A 212 2.21 16.60 -12.92
C ALA A 212 2.88 17.24 -14.14
N THR A 213 3.21 16.44 -15.16
CA THR A 213 3.78 16.93 -16.43
C THR A 213 2.84 17.91 -17.13
N ALA A 214 1.53 17.65 -17.14
CA ALA A 214 0.55 18.58 -17.72
C ALA A 214 0.55 19.97 -17.05
N THR A 215 0.92 20.04 -15.76
CA THR A 215 1.00 21.29 -15.00
C THR A 215 2.37 21.97 -15.09
N GLY A 216 3.41 21.29 -15.60
CA GLY A 216 4.80 21.76 -15.59
C GLY A 216 5.46 21.74 -14.21
N LEU A 217 4.87 21.05 -13.21
CA LEU A 217 5.39 20.94 -11.85
C LEU A 217 5.84 19.50 -11.56
N ASP A 218 6.77 19.33 -10.62
CA ASP A 218 7.01 18.02 -10.01
C ASP A 218 5.82 17.63 -9.11
N TRP A 219 5.64 16.31 -8.90
CA TRP A 219 4.51 15.78 -8.15
C TRP A 219 4.37 16.35 -6.74
N ALA A 220 5.48 16.48 -6.01
CA ALA A 220 5.42 16.95 -4.63
C ALA A 220 5.06 18.44 -4.56
N THR A 221 5.60 19.27 -5.48
CA THR A 221 5.22 20.67 -5.61
C THR A 221 3.75 20.84 -6.02
N LEU A 222 3.27 20.00 -6.96
CA LEU A 222 1.86 20.00 -7.35
C LEU A 222 0.97 19.65 -6.15
N SER A 223 1.30 18.59 -5.41
CA SER A 223 0.55 18.15 -4.22
C SER A 223 0.49 19.24 -3.14
N ASP A 224 1.63 19.87 -2.87
CA ASP A 224 1.73 20.95 -1.88
C ASP A 224 0.84 22.14 -2.25
N ARG A 225 0.97 22.67 -3.47
CA ARG A 225 0.21 23.84 -3.93
C ARG A 225 -1.28 23.57 -4.07
N THR A 226 -1.64 22.35 -4.51
CA THR A 226 -3.03 21.98 -4.81
C THR A 226 -3.81 21.61 -3.56
N LEU A 227 -3.18 20.93 -2.60
CA LEU A 227 -3.86 20.29 -1.50
C LEU A 227 -3.30 20.70 -0.12
N TYR A 228 -1.98 20.57 0.10
CA TYR A 228 -1.43 20.71 1.46
C TYR A 228 -1.50 22.15 1.96
N GLN A 229 -1.06 23.12 1.17
CA GLN A 229 -1.15 24.54 1.53
C GLN A 229 -2.59 25.03 1.68
N PRO A 230 -3.53 24.78 0.74
CA PRO A 230 -4.91 25.21 0.89
C PRO A 230 -5.64 24.63 2.12
N LEU A 231 -5.27 23.42 2.55
CA LEU A 231 -5.80 22.78 3.76
C LEU A 231 -5.03 23.16 5.03
N GLY A 232 -3.91 23.85 4.92
CA GLY A 232 -3.02 24.13 6.04
C GLY A 232 -2.37 22.88 6.64
N MET A 233 -2.06 21.86 5.81
CA MET A 233 -1.41 20.60 6.19
C MET A 233 0.10 20.78 6.28
N THR A 234 0.58 21.56 7.24
CA THR A 234 1.97 22.01 7.35
C THR A 234 2.96 20.93 7.75
N SER A 235 2.46 19.79 8.23
CA SER A 235 3.25 18.61 8.59
C SER A 235 3.26 17.55 7.50
N THR A 236 2.66 17.82 6.33
CA THR A 236 2.51 16.88 5.23
C THR A 236 3.49 17.16 4.11
N SER A 237 4.08 16.12 3.53
CA SER A 237 4.94 16.21 2.34
C SER A 237 4.89 14.92 1.53
N SER A 238 5.15 15.06 0.20
CA SER A 238 5.36 13.93 -0.72
C SER A 238 6.86 13.72 -1.05
N ARG A 239 7.79 14.22 -0.22
CA ARG A 239 9.23 14.01 -0.34
C ARG A 239 9.76 13.30 0.90
N TYR A 240 10.54 12.25 0.71
CA TYR A 240 11.18 11.53 1.82
C TYR A 240 12.17 12.43 2.59
N ALA A 241 12.89 13.29 1.90
CA ALA A 241 13.81 14.26 2.52
C ALA A 241 13.12 15.15 3.55
N ASP A 242 11.89 15.61 3.28
CA ASP A 242 11.11 16.42 4.21
C ASP A 242 10.69 15.60 5.43
N PHE A 243 10.33 14.32 5.24
CA PHE A 243 9.99 13.41 6.34
C PHE A 243 11.17 13.23 7.29
N ILE A 244 12.37 12.90 6.78
CA ILE A 244 13.53 12.66 7.64
C ILE A 244 14.07 13.92 8.31
N ALA A 245 13.81 15.11 7.74
CA ALA A 245 14.18 16.39 8.35
C ALA A 245 13.31 16.76 9.56
N ARG A 246 12.15 16.12 9.76
CA ARG A 246 11.24 16.45 10.85
C ARG A 246 11.75 15.90 12.19
N ALA A 247 11.87 16.77 13.19
CA ALA A 247 12.21 16.36 14.55
C ALA A 247 11.11 15.53 15.21
N ASN A 248 9.81 15.85 14.96
CA ASN A 248 8.65 15.11 15.45
C ASN A 248 8.16 14.11 14.40
N ARG A 249 8.95 13.07 14.11
CA ARG A 249 8.57 11.96 13.23
C ARG A 249 8.63 10.63 13.95
N ALA A 250 7.81 9.69 13.50
CA ALA A 250 7.83 8.31 13.94
C ALA A 250 8.87 7.50 13.12
N THR A 251 9.66 6.69 13.79
CA THR A 251 10.57 5.72 13.18
C THR A 251 9.83 4.41 12.96
N GLY A 252 10.01 3.76 11.80
CA GLY A 252 9.41 2.47 11.50
C GLY A 252 10.03 1.34 12.33
N HIS A 253 9.19 0.41 12.81
CA HIS A 253 9.62 -0.74 13.62
C HIS A 253 9.09 -2.05 13.05
N VAL A 254 9.89 -3.09 13.20
CA VAL A 254 9.57 -4.48 12.83
C VAL A 254 9.75 -5.41 14.02
N GLN A 255 9.12 -6.57 13.97
CA GLN A 255 9.37 -7.59 15.00
C GLN A 255 10.52 -8.51 14.60
N ARG A 256 11.47 -8.71 15.55
CA ARG A 256 12.52 -9.72 15.45
C ARG A 256 12.57 -10.49 16.77
N ASN A 257 12.40 -11.79 16.71
CA ASN A 257 12.36 -12.67 17.89
C ASN A 257 11.37 -12.18 18.97
N GLY A 258 10.19 -11.71 18.56
CA GLY A 258 9.15 -11.19 19.45
C GLY A 258 9.42 -9.81 20.05
N GLN A 259 10.50 -9.14 19.64
CA GLN A 259 10.86 -7.80 20.10
C GLN A 259 10.65 -6.77 18.97
N TRP A 260 10.11 -5.61 19.30
CA TRP A 260 10.05 -4.48 18.38
C TRP A 260 11.40 -3.78 18.29
N VAL A 261 11.94 -3.72 17.09
CA VAL A 261 13.23 -3.08 16.75
C VAL A 261 13.06 -2.14 15.57
N VAL A 262 13.98 -1.19 15.42
CA VAL A 262 13.98 -0.28 14.27
C VAL A 262 14.05 -1.09 12.97
N GLY A 263 13.17 -0.78 12.03
CA GLY A 263 13.13 -1.36 10.69
C GLY A 263 14.20 -0.76 9.77
N LEU A 264 14.30 -1.29 8.54
CA LEU A 264 15.26 -0.78 7.54
C LEU A 264 14.91 0.62 7.03
N GLY A 265 13.65 1.07 7.25
CA GLY A 265 13.10 2.28 6.65
C GLY A 265 12.66 2.06 5.19
N SER A 266 11.67 2.82 4.73
CA SER A 266 11.22 2.85 3.33
C SER A 266 11.50 4.24 2.76
N MET A 267 12.11 4.32 1.57
CA MET A 267 12.35 5.55 0.82
C MET A 267 11.55 5.50 -0.48
N PRO A 268 10.26 5.87 -0.44
CA PRO A 268 9.32 5.64 -1.54
C PRO A 268 9.29 6.78 -2.57
N ASP A 269 10.38 7.52 -2.76
CA ASP A 269 10.41 8.67 -3.69
C ASP A 269 10.18 8.26 -5.15
N ALA A 270 10.60 7.04 -5.56
CA ALA A 270 10.33 6.53 -6.90
C ALA A 270 8.83 6.32 -7.15
N GLN A 271 8.08 5.98 -6.13
CA GLN A 271 6.63 5.84 -6.16
C GLN A 271 5.90 6.90 -5.30
N ALA A 272 6.44 8.11 -5.16
CA ALA A 272 5.90 9.15 -4.28
C ALA A 272 4.37 9.34 -4.38
N PRO A 273 3.75 9.33 -5.57
CA PRO A 273 2.28 9.41 -5.70
C PRO A 273 1.53 8.25 -5.05
N ALA A 274 2.12 7.07 -5.02
CA ALA A 274 1.49 5.84 -4.54
C ALA A 274 1.82 5.50 -3.08
N GLY A 275 3.00 5.92 -2.58
CA GLY A 275 3.50 5.54 -1.26
C GLY A 275 4.24 6.62 -0.47
N GLY A 276 4.58 7.76 -1.10
CA GLY A 276 5.56 8.72 -0.55
C GLY A 276 5.02 9.82 0.36
N VAL A 277 3.72 9.88 0.63
CA VAL A 277 3.19 10.90 1.54
C VAL A 277 3.55 10.57 2.97
N SER A 278 4.03 11.58 3.68
CA SER A 278 4.16 11.59 5.15
C SER A 278 3.26 12.67 5.73
N SER A 279 2.60 12.39 6.86
CA SER A 279 1.64 13.31 7.48
C SER A 279 1.42 13.02 8.95
N SER A 280 0.75 13.92 9.65
CA SER A 280 0.29 13.78 11.03
C SER A 280 -1.22 13.50 11.10
N ALA A 281 -1.71 13.00 12.25
CA ALA A 281 -3.14 12.80 12.46
C ALA A 281 -3.92 14.12 12.39
N ASN A 282 -3.36 15.23 12.89
CA ASN A 282 -3.96 16.56 12.78
C ASN A 282 -4.11 17.02 11.31
N ASP A 283 -3.11 16.81 10.47
CA ASP A 283 -3.20 17.17 9.06
C ASP A 283 -4.16 16.24 8.30
N MET A 284 -4.11 14.93 8.57
CA MET A 284 -5.06 13.99 7.98
C MET A 284 -6.52 14.28 8.39
N ALA A 285 -6.77 14.83 9.59
CA ALA A 285 -8.10 15.28 9.97
C ALA A 285 -8.63 16.42 9.08
N LYS A 286 -7.75 17.33 8.62
CA LYS A 286 -8.12 18.38 7.65
C LYS A 286 -8.49 17.77 6.30
N TRP A 287 -7.72 16.77 5.85
CA TRP A 287 -8.01 16.03 4.62
C TRP A 287 -9.34 15.24 4.74
N LEU A 288 -9.60 14.58 5.88
CA LEU A 288 -10.87 13.90 6.14
C LEU A 288 -12.05 14.89 6.17
N THR A 289 -11.84 16.12 6.66
CA THR A 289 -12.84 17.20 6.62
C THR A 289 -13.17 17.58 5.17
N LEU A 290 -12.16 17.69 4.30
CA LEU A 290 -12.36 17.90 2.86
C LEU A 290 -13.20 16.77 2.23
N MET A 291 -12.91 15.51 2.58
CA MET A 291 -13.64 14.33 2.09
C MET A 291 -15.10 14.36 2.51
N LEU A 292 -15.39 14.57 3.81
CA LEU A 292 -16.76 14.70 4.33
C LEU A 292 -17.49 15.92 3.77
N GLY A 293 -16.74 17.01 3.51
CA GLY A 293 -17.25 18.23 2.90
C GLY A 293 -17.44 18.16 1.38
N GLN A 294 -17.27 16.95 0.79
CA GLN A 294 -17.42 16.75 -0.66
C GLN A 294 -16.59 17.74 -1.50
N GLY A 295 -15.31 17.90 -1.12
CA GLY A 295 -14.37 18.79 -1.79
C GLY A 295 -14.41 20.25 -1.31
N VAL A 296 -15.19 20.57 -0.27
CA VAL A 296 -15.23 21.88 0.37
C VAL A 296 -14.53 21.83 1.73
N PHE A 297 -13.64 22.76 1.98
CA PHE A 297 -12.93 22.94 3.25
C PHE A 297 -13.06 24.39 3.71
N ASN A 298 -13.56 24.61 4.93
CA ASN A 298 -13.79 25.95 5.52
C ASN A 298 -14.55 26.91 4.58
N GLY A 299 -15.57 26.40 3.88
CA GLY A 299 -16.38 27.17 2.94
C GLY A 299 -15.76 27.36 1.54
N THR A 300 -14.50 26.97 1.34
CA THR A 300 -13.81 27.05 0.05
C THR A 300 -13.84 25.72 -0.67
N ARG A 301 -14.23 25.71 -1.94
CA ARG A 301 -14.15 24.51 -2.79
C ARG A 301 -12.70 24.31 -3.24
N ILE A 302 -12.09 23.25 -2.74
CA ILE A 302 -10.72 22.83 -3.10
C ILE A 302 -10.78 21.81 -4.24
N VAL A 303 -11.71 20.86 -4.20
CA VAL A 303 -11.87 19.82 -5.22
C VAL A 303 -13.29 19.90 -5.80
N ASP A 304 -13.41 19.83 -7.11
CA ASP A 304 -14.70 19.78 -7.79
C ASP A 304 -15.50 18.54 -7.37
N ALA A 305 -16.80 18.73 -7.13
CA ALA A 305 -17.66 17.66 -6.64
C ALA A 305 -17.82 16.50 -7.64
N ALA A 306 -17.90 16.80 -8.95
CA ALA A 306 -18.04 15.76 -9.97
C ALA A 306 -16.74 14.97 -10.14
N ALA A 307 -15.58 15.65 -10.09
CA ALA A 307 -14.28 15.01 -10.14
C ALA A 307 -14.04 14.11 -8.92
N LEU A 308 -14.42 14.55 -7.71
CA LEU A 308 -14.36 13.76 -6.50
C LEU A 308 -15.32 12.57 -6.57
N ASN A 309 -16.56 12.76 -6.98
CA ASN A 309 -17.55 11.68 -7.09
C ASN A 309 -17.09 10.59 -8.07
N ALA A 310 -16.44 10.96 -9.17
CA ALA A 310 -15.82 9.98 -10.07
C ALA A 310 -14.74 9.16 -9.34
N ALA A 311 -13.91 9.79 -8.51
CA ALA A 311 -12.83 9.12 -7.77
C ALA A 311 -13.35 8.12 -6.73
N ILE A 312 -14.46 8.44 -6.05
CA ILE A 312 -15.07 7.58 -5.02
C ILE A 312 -16.22 6.71 -5.54
N SER A 313 -16.37 6.60 -6.87
CA SER A 313 -17.31 5.68 -7.52
C SER A 313 -16.63 4.34 -7.86
N GLN A 314 -17.44 3.28 -8.03
CA GLN A 314 -16.96 1.96 -8.43
C GLN A 314 -16.38 1.99 -9.85
N GLN A 315 -15.06 1.85 -9.99
CA GLN A 315 -14.33 1.87 -11.26
C GLN A 315 -13.82 0.49 -11.69
N SER A 316 -13.39 -0.31 -10.73
CA SER A 316 -12.91 -1.69 -10.94
C SER A 316 -13.47 -2.60 -9.87
N GLN A 317 -13.89 -3.81 -10.26
CA GLN A 317 -14.29 -4.84 -9.31
C GLN A 317 -13.03 -5.59 -8.82
N ILE A 318 -12.81 -5.59 -7.49
CA ILE A 318 -11.70 -6.31 -6.85
C ILE A 318 -12.08 -7.78 -6.70
N GLN A 319 -13.26 -8.02 -6.07
CA GLN A 319 -13.80 -9.35 -5.85
C GLN A 319 -15.31 -9.37 -6.16
N PRO A 320 -15.79 -10.43 -6.82
CA PRO A 320 -17.24 -10.64 -6.97
C PRO A 320 -17.87 -11.00 -5.62
N ALA A 321 -19.18 -10.78 -5.49
CA ALA A 321 -19.94 -11.28 -4.35
C ALA A 321 -19.90 -12.81 -4.31
N GLY A 322 -19.76 -13.39 -3.12
CA GLY A 322 -19.72 -14.84 -2.94
C GLY A 322 -19.31 -15.23 -1.52
N ASN A 323 -19.59 -16.46 -1.12
CA ASN A 323 -19.23 -17.02 0.20
C ASN A 323 -19.68 -16.12 1.38
N GLY A 324 -20.86 -15.49 1.27
CA GLY A 324 -21.36 -14.57 2.30
C GLY A 324 -20.69 -13.19 2.33
N GLN A 325 -19.83 -12.89 1.36
CA GLN A 325 -19.18 -11.58 1.22
C GLN A 325 -19.83 -10.75 0.11
N ASN A 326 -19.94 -9.44 0.33
CA ASN A 326 -20.35 -8.49 -0.70
C ASN A 326 -19.25 -8.31 -1.75
N ALA A 327 -19.63 -7.91 -2.96
CA ALA A 327 -18.66 -7.49 -3.96
C ALA A 327 -17.85 -6.28 -3.45
N SER A 328 -16.55 -6.26 -3.72
CA SER A 328 -15.67 -5.14 -3.39
C SER A 328 -15.18 -4.44 -4.65
N TYR A 329 -15.01 -3.13 -4.55
CA TYR A 329 -14.67 -2.27 -5.68
C TYR A 329 -13.55 -1.29 -5.31
N TYR A 330 -12.85 -0.85 -6.34
CA TYR A 330 -11.87 0.22 -6.28
C TYR A 330 -12.33 1.39 -7.16
N GLY A 331 -12.17 2.60 -6.64
CA GLY A 331 -12.38 3.85 -7.36
C GLY A 331 -11.10 4.33 -8.03
N PHE A 332 -10.92 5.64 -8.15
CA PHE A 332 -9.63 6.21 -8.54
C PHE A 332 -8.80 6.50 -7.27
N GLY A 333 -8.10 5.47 -6.79
CA GLY A 333 -7.25 5.56 -5.60
C GLY A 333 -7.96 5.31 -4.26
N PHE A 334 -9.19 4.80 -4.25
CA PHE A 334 -9.99 4.51 -3.05
C PHE A 334 -10.56 3.10 -3.08
N ASN A 335 -10.60 2.45 -1.93
CA ASN A 335 -11.55 1.36 -1.72
C ASN A 335 -12.95 1.94 -1.63
N VAL A 336 -13.88 1.42 -2.40
CA VAL A 336 -15.28 1.85 -2.47
C VAL A 336 -16.17 0.67 -2.12
N GLY A 337 -17.00 0.82 -1.09
CA GLY A 337 -17.83 -0.27 -0.63
C GLY A 337 -18.96 0.18 0.28
N THR A 338 -19.47 -0.78 1.03
CA THR A 338 -20.48 -0.55 2.06
C THR A 338 -20.04 -1.15 3.38
N THR A 339 -20.39 -0.50 4.48
CA THR A 339 -20.21 -1.06 5.82
C THR A 339 -21.16 -2.25 6.06
N ALA A 340 -21.01 -2.95 7.18
CA ALA A 340 -21.93 -4.01 7.59
C ALA A 340 -23.39 -3.54 7.73
N ALA A 341 -23.61 -2.25 8.03
CA ALA A 341 -24.92 -1.64 8.05
C ALA A 341 -25.45 -1.20 6.67
N GLY A 342 -24.74 -1.53 5.58
CA GLY A 342 -25.11 -1.14 4.21
C GLY A 342 -24.83 0.32 3.85
N ARG A 343 -24.11 1.07 4.69
CA ARG A 343 -23.77 2.48 4.44
C ARG A 343 -22.59 2.60 3.48
N ALA A 344 -22.67 3.51 2.50
CA ALA A 344 -21.52 3.79 1.63
C ALA A 344 -20.29 4.18 2.45
N SER A 345 -19.14 3.63 2.08
CA SER A 345 -17.86 3.88 2.75
C SER A 345 -16.71 4.01 1.74
N TYR A 346 -15.77 4.87 2.08
CA TYR A 346 -14.51 5.05 1.35
C TYR A 346 -13.37 4.82 2.32
N SER A 347 -12.37 4.06 1.89
CA SER A 347 -11.25 3.73 2.76
C SER A 347 -9.98 3.48 1.98
N HIS A 348 -8.89 3.38 2.66
CA HIS A 348 -7.66 2.76 2.20
C HIS A 348 -6.82 2.32 3.37
N SER A 349 -6.03 1.25 3.20
CA SER A 349 -4.95 0.86 4.10
C SER A 349 -3.61 1.25 3.49
N GLY A 350 -2.63 1.52 4.33
CA GLY A 350 -1.25 1.72 3.95
C GLY A 350 -0.34 0.81 4.74
N ALA A 351 0.64 0.22 4.06
CA ALA A 351 1.58 -0.70 4.70
C ALA A 351 2.97 -0.56 4.08
N PHE A 352 3.98 -0.43 4.95
CA PHE A 352 5.37 -0.73 4.64
C PHE A 352 5.86 -1.85 5.54
N GLY A 353 6.43 -2.89 4.97
CA GLY A 353 7.07 -3.99 5.69
C GLY A 353 8.22 -3.51 6.60
N ALA A 354 8.81 -2.37 6.28
CA ALA A 354 9.83 -1.71 7.08
C ALA A 354 9.30 -0.96 8.33
N GLY A 355 7.97 -0.91 8.55
CA GLY A 355 7.42 -0.41 9.81
C GLY A 355 6.47 0.79 9.68
N ALA A 356 5.50 0.71 8.81
CA ALA A 356 4.34 1.60 8.82
C ALA A 356 3.06 0.81 8.53
N ALA A 357 2.01 1.06 9.30
CA ALA A 357 0.67 0.58 9.01
C ALA A 357 -0.33 1.70 9.30
N THR A 358 -1.19 1.99 8.33
CA THR A 358 -2.10 3.12 8.39
C THR A 358 -3.45 2.76 7.79
N ASN A 359 -4.52 3.35 8.28
CA ASN A 359 -5.85 3.16 7.72
C ASN A 359 -6.70 4.41 7.93
N PHE A 360 -7.58 4.72 6.97
CA PHE A 360 -8.68 5.64 7.18
C PHE A 360 -10.00 5.05 6.68
N VAL A 361 -11.09 5.48 7.27
CA VAL A 361 -12.45 5.16 6.84
C VAL A 361 -13.32 6.42 6.91
N VAL A 362 -14.09 6.67 5.84
CA VAL A 362 -15.11 7.74 5.76
C VAL A 362 -16.46 7.08 5.53
N VAL A 363 -17.44 7.39 6.36
CA VAL A 363 -18.84 6.95 6.20
C VAL A 363 -19.74 8.18 6.18
N PRO A 364 -19.98 8.78 5.01
CA PRO A 364 -20.64 10.10 4.89
C PRO A 364 -22.00 10.18 5.57
N SER A 365 -22.83 9.12 5.50
CA SER A 365 -24.17 9.12 6.12
C SER A 365 -24.16 9.16 7.66
N THR A 366 -23.01 8.94 8.30
CA THR A 366 -22.82 9.11 9.75
C THR A 366 -22.25 10.48 10.11
N GLY A 367 -21.80 11.25 9.11
CA GLY A 367 -21.02 12.47 9.31
C GLY A 367 -19.63 12.24 9.90
N CYS A 368 -19.15 10.98 9.96
CA CYS A 368 -17.89 10.61 10.63
C CYS A 368 -16.83 10.09 9.66
N ALA A 369 -15.59 10.39 10.00
CA ALA A 369 -14.38 9.82 9.41
C ALA A 369 -13.32 9.63 10.49
N ILE A 370 -12.47 8.59 10.34
CA ILE A 370 -11.39 8.27 11.26
C ILE A 370 -10.13 7.95 10.47
N VAL A 371 -8.97 8.31 11.02
CA VAL A 371 -7.64 7.86 10.56
C VAL A 371 -6.85 7.33 11.74
N ALA A 372 -6.12 6.24 11.52
CA ALA A 372 -5.17 5.64 12.45
C ALA A 372 -3.82 5.43 11.75
N LEU A 373 -2.75 5.93 12.37
CA LEU A 373 -1.37 5.89 11.87
C LEU A 373 -0.51 5.17 12.90
N THR A 374 0.25 4.15 12.49
CA THR A 374 1.18 3.42 13.37
C THR A 374 2.59 3.37 12.79
N ASN A 375 3.57 3.22 13.66
CA ASN A 375 4.98 3.02 13.29
C ASN A 375 5.45 1.57 13.47
N GLY A 376 4.54 0.64 13.50
CA GLY A 376 4.81 -0.79 13.47
C GLY A 376 4.57 -1.39 12.07
N TYR A 377 5.24 -2.50 11.73
CA TYR A 377 4.92 -3.21 10.51
C TYR A 377 3.46 -3.74 10.52
N PRO A 378 2.86 -4.04 9.36
CA PRO A 378 1.42 -4.28 9.26
C PRO A 378 0.98 -5.58 9.96
N LEU A 379 0.11 -5.42 10.96
CA LEU A 379 -0.57 -6.48 11.72
C LEU A 379 -2.10 -6.38 11.66
N GLY A 380 -2.64 -5.40 10.92
CA GLY A 380 -4.08 -5.12 10.89
C GLY A 380 -4.57 -4.28 12.08
N VAL A 381 -3.67 -3.62 12.81
CA VAL A 381 -4.02 -2.81 13.99
C VAL A 381 -4.83 -1.55 13.64
N PRO A 382 -4.42 -0.70 12.68
CA PRO A 382 -5.21 0.47 12.27
C PRO A 382 -6.59 0.09 11.73
N GLU A 383 -6.66 -0.96 10.92
CA GLU A 383 -7.90 -1.50 10.35
C GLU A 383 -8.85 -1.98 11.44
N THR A 384 -8.32 -2.69 12.43
CA THR A 384 -9.08 -3.15 13.59
C THR A 384 -9.70 -1.99 14.35
N LEU A 385 -8.90 -0.95 14.65
CA LEU A 385 -9.39 0.22 15.38
C LEU A 385 -10.51 0.93 14.63
N THR A 386 -10.33 1.18 13.33
CA THR A 386 -11.31 1.90 12.51
C THR A 386 -12.61 1.10 12.34
N ALA A 387 -12.51 -0.24 12.22
CA ALA A 387 -13.66 -1.13 12.15
C ALA A 387 -14.41 -1.18 13.49
N GLN A 388 -13.72 -1.32 14.62
CA GLN A 388 -14.33 -1.29 15.96
C GLN A 388 -15.03 0.04 16.23
N PHE A 389 -14.40 1.17 15.85
CA PHE A 389 -15.01 2.48 15.96
C PHE A 389 -16.34 2.56 15.19
N PHE A 390 -16.35 2.15 13.93
CA PHE A 390 -17.57 2.20 13.12
C PHE A 390 -18.62 1.15 13.52
N ASP A 391 -18.24 0.03 14.11
CA ASP A 391 -19.20 -0.89 14.70
C ASP A 391 -19.95 -0.22 15.86
N ILE A 392 -19.24 0.44 16.77
CA ILE A 392 -19.89 1.16 17.88
C ILE A 392 -20.75 2.31 17.36
N VAL A 393 -20.26 3.08 16.38
CA VAL A 393 -21.02 4.17 15.73
C VAL A 393 -22.33 3.65 15.11
N GLN A 394 -22.33 2.48 14.49
CA GLN A 394 -23.48 1.97 13.73
C GLN A 394 -24.40 1.07 14.55
N PHE A 395 -23.84 0.27 15.48
CA PHE A 395 -24.57 -0.76 16.20
C PHE A 395 -24.54 -0.58 17.73
N GLY A 396 -23.76 0.38 18.25
CA GLY A 396 -23.59 0.59 19.69
C GLY A 396 -22.61 -0.39 20.36
N SER A 397 -22.10 -1.38 19.64
CA SER A 397 -21.16 -2.38 20.15
C SER A 397 -20.32 -2.99 19.02
N ILE A 398 -19.14 -3.54 19.36
CA ILE A 398 -18.27 -4.27 18.43
C ILE A 398 -18.97 -5.57 18.04
N GLN A 399 -19.03 -5.85 16.72
CA GLN A 399 -19.82 -6.96 16.17
C GLN A 399 -19.02 -8.26 16.01
N ARG A 400 -17.68 -8.19 15.96
CA ARG A 400 -16.82 -9.38 15.79
C ARG A 400 -15.39 -9.10 16.26
N ASP A 401 -14.60 -10.15 16.35
CA ASP A 401 -13.15 -10.03 16.54
C ASP A 401 -12.49 -9.55 15.25
N TRP A 402 -12.36 -8.22 15.13
CA TRP A 402 -11.73 -7.59 13.97
C TRP A 402 -10.24 -7.84 13.92
N PHE A 403 -9.57 -7.96 15.08
CA PHE A 403 -8.14 -8.20 15.10
C PHE A 403 -7.79 -9.59 14.57
N ALA A 404 -8.53 -10.63 14.96
CA ALA A 404 -8.34 -11.96 14.40
C ALA A 404 -8.51 -11.96 12.87
N ALA A 405 -9.56 -11.28 12.35
CA ALA A 405 -9.81 -11.23 10.92
C ALA A 405 -8.72 -10.48 10.14
N TYR A 406 -8.27 -9.31 10.63
CA TYR A 406 -7.25 -8.54 9.93
C TYR A 406 -5.85 -9.14 10.08
N SER A 407 -5.49 -9.67 11.26
CA SER A 407 -4.20 -10.34 11.43
C SER A 407 -4.05 -11.56 10.53
N GLU A 408 -5.14 -12.33 10.30
CA GLU A 408 -5.16 -13.42 9.32
C GLU A 408 -4.94 -12.87 7.89
N ALA A 409 -5.66 -11.81 7.50
CA ALA A 409 -5.53 -11.19 6.18
C ALA A 409 -4.12 -10.64 5.92
N PHE A 410 -3.45 -10.10 6.94
CA PHE A 410 -2.08 -9.59 6.83
C PHE A 410 -0.99 -10.64 7.05
N ALA A 411 -1.33 -11.85 7.52
CA ALA A 411 -0.34 -12.88 7.86
C ALA A 411 0.56 -13.25 6.66
N ASP A 412 0.01 -13.25 5.45
CA ASP A 412 0.76 -13.64 4.26
C ASP A 412 1.82 -12.60 3.85
N LEU A 413 1.71 -11.35 4.27
CA LEU A 413 2.73 -10.32 4.04
C LEU A 413 4.05 -10.65 4.73
N ASN A 414 3.97 -11.35 5.84
CA ASN A 414 5.10 -11.63 6.72
C ASN A 414 5.69 -13.03 6.53
N LYS A 415 5.16 -13.81 5.56
CA LYS A 415 5.70 -15.16 5.28
C LYS A 415 6.92 -15.11 4.36
N PRO A 416 8.00 -15.89 4.60
CA PRO A 416 9.13 -16.00 3.69
C PRO A 416 8.71 -16.54 2.31
N ALA A 417 9.30 -16.09 1.21
CA ALA A 417 9.04 -16.50 -0.16
C ALA A 417 10.12 -17.44 -0.70
N GLY A 418 9.74 -18.27 -1.68
CA GLY A 418 10.62 -19.18 -2.41
C GLY A 418 10.29 -20.65 -2.19
N SER A 419 10.54 -21.48 -3.21
CA SER A 419 10.22 -22.90 -3.19
C SER A 419 11.07 -23.73 -2.20
N LEU A 420 12.17 -23.16 -1.73
CA LEU A 420 13.10 -23.80 -0.81
C LEU A 420 12.95 -23.36 0.65
N VAL A 421 11.95 -22.52 0.95
CA VAL A 421 11.66 -22.14 2.34
C VAL A 421 11.23 -23.36 3.15
N GLY A 422 11.94 -23.62 4.26
CA GLY A 422 11.70 -24.79 5.12
C GLY A 422 12.19 -26.13 4.54
N VAL A 423 12.79 -26.14 3.35
CA VAL A 423 13.38 -27.33 2.75
C VAL A 423 14.84 -27.47 3.17
N LYS A 424 15.25 -28.67 3.53
CA LYS A 424 16.66 -28.97 3.83
C LYS A 424 17.43 -29.29 2.54
N PRO A 425 18.69 -28.85 2.41
CA PRO A 425 19.53 -29.28 1.30
C PRO A 425 19.63 -30.83 1.23
N PRO A 426 19.87 -31.41 0.03
CA PRO A 426 20.14 -32.84 -0.12
C PRO A 426 21.26 -33.29 0.81
N ALA A 427 21.13 -34.47 1.41
CA ALA A 427 22.18 -35.02 2.30
C ALA A 427 23.51 -35.28 1.58
N ALA A 428 23.46 -35.55 0.27
CA ALA A 428 24.60 -35.73 -0.61
C ALA A 428 24.35 -34.93 -1.91
N PRO A 429 24.58 -33.61 -1.90
CA PRO A 429 24.34 -32.78 -3.07
C PRO A 429 25.31 -33.16 -4.20
N LEU A 430 24.85 -33.17 -5.44
CA LEU A 430 25.69 -33.27 -6.61
C LEU A 430 26.67 -32.08 -6.61
N PRO A 431 27.97 -32.30 -6.95
CA PRO A 431 28.93 -31.22 -6.95
C PRO A 431 28.61 -30.17 -8.02
N ALA A 432 28.85 -28.91 -7.70
CA ALA A 432 28.83 -27.84 -8.68
C ALA A 432 29.96 -28.02 -9.71
N ARG A 433 29.74 -27.50 -10.92
CA ARG A 433 30.82 -27.31 -11.89
C ARG A 433 31.90 -26.34 -11.35
N ALA A 434 33.03 -26.21 -12.03
CA ALA A 434 34.04 -25.21 -11.69
C ALA A 434 33.38 -23.81 -11.62
N LEU A 435 33.61 -23.05 -10.53
CA LEU A 435 32.92 -21.78 -10.27
C LEU A 435 33.08 -20.76 -11.42
N ALA A 436 34.22 -20.78 -12.12
CA ALA A 436 34.47 -19.96 -13.30
C ALA A 436 33.44 -20.18 -14.43
N THR A 437 32.77 -21.33 -14.47
CA THR A 437 31.74 -21.65 -15.46
C THR A 437 30.48 -20.77 -15.28
N TYR A 438 30.22 -20.29 -14.06
CA TYR A 438 29.06 -19.49 -13.73
C TYR A 438 29.33 -17.99 -13.78
N THR A 439 30.61 -17.58 -13.79
CA THR A 439 30.97 -16.15 -13.71
C THR A 439 30.70 -15.42 -15.02
N GLY A 440 30.39 -14.14 -14.92
CA GLY A 440 30.16 -13.26 -16.06
C GLY A 440 28.98 -12.28 -15.85
N THR A 441 28.76 -11.46 -16.86
CA THR A 441 27.58 -10.58 -16.94
C THR A 441 26.46 -11.31 -17.66
N TYR A 442 25.28 -11.30 -17.07
CA TYR A 442 24.06 -11.84 -17.66
C TYR A 442 23.05 -10.69 -17.81
N ASN A 443 22.41 -10.59 -18.96
CA ASN A 443 21.53 -9.48 -19.33
C ASN A 443 20.06 -9.88 -19.25
N ASN A 444 19.22 -8.90 -18.92
CA ASN A 444 17.77 -9.02 -18.89
C ASN A 444 17.16 -7.64 -19.23
N ASP A 445 16.19 -7.60 -20.10
CA ASP A 445 15.61 -6.34 -20.57
C ASP A 445 14.80 -5.63 -19.47
N TYR A 446 14.12 -6.39 -18.61
CA TYR A 446 13.29 -5.83 -17.54
C TYR A 446 14.11 -5.44 -16.29
N TYR A 447 14.98 -6.36 -15.82
CA TYR A 447 15.73 -6.15 -14.58
C TYR A 447 17.11 -5.52 -14.79
N GLY A 448 17.55 -5.34 -16.05
CA GLY A 448 18.90 -4.92 -16.37
C GLY A 448 19.93 -6.04 -16.17
N PRO A 449 21.23 -5.72 -16.28
CA PRO A 449 22.30 -6.71 -16.16
C PRO A 449 22.55 -7.13 -14.70
N ILE A 450 22.96 -8.38 -14.54
CA ILE A 450 23.51 -8.90 -13.28
C ILE A 450 24.95 -9.37 -13.51
N GLN A 451 25.74 -9.33 -12.43
CA GLN A 451 27.12 -9.83 -12.42
C GLN A 451 27.22 -11.01 -11.47
N ILE A 452 27.70 -12.13 -11.97
CA ILE A 452 28.14 -13.26 -11.14
C ILE A 452 29.67 -13.25 -11.09
N SER A 453 30.22 -13.16 -9.90
CA SER A 453 31.67 -13.23 -9.64
C SER A 453 32.03 -14.37 -8.69
N ALA A 454 33.29 -14.83 -8.72
CA ALA A 454 33.80 -15.84 -7.80
C ALA A 454 34.94 -15.25 -6.97
N ALA A 455 34.86 -15.39 -5.66
CA ALA A 455 35.90 -14.97 -4.73
C ALA A 455 35.94 -15.93 -3.52
N ASN A 456 37.12 -16.28 -3.06
CA ASN A 456 37.32 -17.11 -1.86
C ASN A 456 36.53 -18.45 -1.89
N GLY A 457 36.40 -19.07 -3.06
CA GLY A 457 35.70 -20.35 -3.21
C GLY A 457 34.16 -20.24 -3.20
N ALA A 458 33.58 -19.04 -3.28
CA ALA A 458 32.15 -18.80 -3.31
C ALA A 458 31.75 -17.92 -4.49
N LEU A 459 30.49 -18.02 -4.92
CA LEU A 459 29.88 -17.13 -5.92
C LEU A 459 29.19 -15.96 -5.22
N LEU A 460 29.24 -14.79 -5.89
CA LEU A 460 28.56 -13.56 -5.47
C LEU A 460 27.73 -13.05 -6.65
N LEU A 461 26.42 -12.88 -6.42
CA LEU A 461 25.51 -12.19 -7.32
C LEU A 461 25.49 -10.69 -6.97
N THR A 462 25.68 -9.84 -7.97
CA THR A 462 25.47 -8.39 -7.88
C THR A 462 24.33 -7.99 -8.81
N ILE A 463 23.30 -7.31 -8.32
CA ILE A 463 22.10 -6.94 -9.05
C ILE A 463 21.62 -5.53 -8.66
N GLY A 464 21.01 -4.82 -9.60
CA GLY A 464 20.32 -3.53 -9.40
C GLY A 464 21.19 -2.31 -9.71
N ALA A 465 20.53 -1.16 -9.84
CA ALA A 465 21.15 0.14 -10.06
C ALA A 465 21.94 0.60 -8.82
N THR A 466 21.40 0.36 -7.62
CA THR A 466 22.16 0.38 -6.36
C THR A 466 22.65 -1.05 -6.11
N PRO A 467 23.95 -1.35 -6.30
CA PRO A 467 24.44 -2.72 -6.33
C PRO A 467 24.14 -3.50 -5.04
N LEU A 468 23.16 -4.39 -5.11
CA LEU A 468 22.85 -5.36 -4.06
C LEU A 468 23.76 -6.58 -4.25
N ARG A 469 24.56 -6.91 -3.23
CA ARG A 469 25.51 -8.02 -3.25
C ARG A 469 24.97 -9.19 -2.44
N LEU A 470 24.69 -10.31 -3.12
CA LEU A 470 24.04 -11.48 -2.56
C LEU A 470 24.97 -12.69 -2.68
N PRO A 471 25.55 -13.19 -1.56
CA PRO A 471 26.33 -14.42 -1.58
C PRO A 471 25.45 -15.60 -2.03
N LEU A 472 25.98 -16.42 -2.94
CA LEU A 472 25.31 -17.63 -3.42
C LEU A 472 25.81 -18.85 -2.64
N SER A 473 24.91 -19.55 -1.98
CA SER A 473 25.16 -20.83 -1.31
C SER A 473 24.83 -21.97 -2.25
N HIS A 474 25.76 -22.95 -2.39
CA HIS A 474 25.51 -24.14 -3.20
C HIS A 474 24.38 -24.98 -2.61
N TRP A 475 23.45 -25.43 -3.46
CA TRP A 475 22.30 -26.27 -3.05
C TRP A 475 22.42 -27.70 -3.59
N ASP A 476 22.52 -27.86 -4.92
CA ASP A 476 22.63 -29.14 -5.59
C ASP A 476 23.03 -28.96 -7.07
N GLY A 477 24.09 -29.61 -7.56
CA GLY A 477 24.56 -29.49 -8.93
C GLY A 477 24.76 -28.03 -9.35
N ASP A 478 24.03 -27.60 -10.39
CA ASP A 478 24.06 -26.23 -10.92
C ASP A 478 23.03 -25.28 -10.24
N THR A 479 22.49 -25.70 -9.10
CA THR A 479 21.54 -24.91 -8.31
C THR A 479 22.23 -24.29 -7.10
N PHE A 480 22.01 -23.01 -6.92
CA PHE A 480 22.44 -22.21 -5.77
C PHE A 480 21.24 -21.49 -5.14
N THR A 481 21.45 -20.83 -4.01
CA THR A 481 20.44 -20.03 -3.32
C THR A 481 21.05 -18.73 -2.82
N PHE A 482 20.20 -17.70 -2.68
CA PHE A 482 20.51 -16.53 -1.86
C PHE A 482 19.33 -16.19 -0.95
N MET A 483 19.64 -15.52 0.15
CA MET A 483 18.63 -14.95 1.05
C MET A 483 18.44 -13.48 0.76
N LEU A 484 17.22 -13.00 0.91
CA LEU A 484 16.83 -11.62 0.65
C LEU A 484 15.91 -11.11 1.75
N VAL A 485 16.15 -9.88 2.20
CA VAL A 485 15.29 -9.14 3.13
C VAL A 485 15.22 -7.68 2.67
N ASN A 486 14.06 -7.26 2.21
CA ASN A 486 13.77 -5.88 1.80
C ASN A 486 12.29 -5.59 2.03
N GLU A 487 11.75 -4.51 1.46
CA GLU A 487 10.33 -4.14 1.60
C GLU A 487 9.39 -5.25 1.11
N ASN A 488 9.74 -5.93 0.01
CA ASN A 488 8.91 -6.96 -0.63
C ASN A 488 9.32 -8.41 -0.27
N ALA A 489 10.37 -8.61 0.54
CA ALA A 489 10.90 -9.91 0.94
C ALA A 489 10.99 -10.03 2.46
N ALA A 490 10.06 -10.79 3.04
CA ALA A 490 10.06 -11.06 4.48
C ALA A 490 11.31 -11.86 4.90
N PRO A 491 11.76 -11.72 6.17
CA PRO A 491 12.85 -12.52 6.73
C PRO A 491 12.65 -14.02 6.50
N GLY A 492 13.72 -14.71 6.07
CA GLY A 492 13.67 -16.13 5.71
C GLY A 492 13.31 -16.41 4.25
N THR A 493 13.11 -15.39 3.43
CA THR A 493 12.94 -15.51 1.97
C THR A 493 14.21 -16.09 1.34
N ILE A 494 14.06 -17.16 0.56
CA ILE A 494 15.14 -17.87 -0.13
C ILE A 494 14.80 -17.92 -1.62
N SER A 495 15.65 -17.34 -2.45
CA SER A 495 15.56 -17.50 -3.91
C SER A 495 16.44 -18.64 -4.39
N LYS A 496 15.86 -19.54 -5.18
CA LYS A 496 16.62 -20.50 -5.95
C LYS A 496 17.28 -19.80 -7.14
N VAL A 497 18.53 -20.17 -7.44
CA VAL A 497 19.33 -19.71 -8.58
C VAL A 497 19.69 -20.94 -9.40
N SER A 498 19.16 -21.06 -10.62
CA SER A 498 19.37 -22.22 -11.49
C SER A 498 20.14 -21.80 -12.72
N PHE A 499 21.35 -22.41 -12.92
CA PHE A 499 22.16 -22.20 -14.11
C PHE A 499 21.88 -23.28 -15.15
N LEU A 500 21.66 -22.85 -16.40
CA LEU A 500 21.47 -23.74 -17.54
C LEU A 500 22.19 -23.15 -18.76
N SER A 501 23.28 -23.82 -19.21
CA SER A 501 24.11 -23.33 -20.33
C SER A 501 24.58 -21.90 -20.12
N ASN A 502 24.12 -20.96 -20.96
CA ASN A 502 24.41 -19.52 -20.90
C ASN A 502 23.36 -18.70 -20.16
N GLN A 503 22.47 -19.35 -19.43
CA GLN A 503 21.36 -18.70 -18.72
C GLN A 503 21.45 -18.91 -17.21
N VAL A 504 20.90 -17.96 -16.47
CA VAL A 504 20.64 -18.09 -15.04
C VAL A 504 19.22 -17.59 -14.73
N THR A 505 18.45 -18.39 -13.98
CA THR A 505 17.11 -18.02 -13.54
C THR A 505 17.14 -17.74 -12.04
N LEU A 506 16.69 -16.55 -11.64
CA LEU A 506 16.49 -16.14 -10.26
C LEU A 506 15.01 -16.30 -9.91
N GLU A 507 14.66 -17.29 -9.07
CA GLU A 507 13.27 -17.65 -8.77
C GLU A 507 12.46 -16.46 -8.20
N TYR A 508 13.04 -15.70 -7.28
CA TYR A 508 12.37 -14.56 -6.63
C TYR A 508 11.92 -13.49 -7.64
N TYR A 509 12.69 -13.32 -8.71
CA TYR A 509 12.44 -12.34 -9.77
C TYR A 509 11.67 -12.93 -10.97
N ASN A 510 11.17 -14.19 -10.88
CA ASN A 510 10.55 -14.89 -12.02
C ASN A 510 9.03 -15.03 -11.92
N ALA A 511 8.35 -14.18 -11.16
CA ALA A 511 6.91 -14.27 -10.98
C ALA A 511 6.14 -14.10 -12.31
N GLU A 512 6.58 -13.19 -13.17
CA GLU A 512 5.99 -12.90 -14.49
C GLU A 512 6.76 -13.62 -15.64
N GLY A 513 7.63 -14.58 -15.32
CA GLY A 513 8.44 -15.30 -16.30
C GLY A 513 9.66 -14.51 -16.80
N LEU A 514 9.98 -13.37 -16.17
CA LEU A 514 11.07 -12.49 -16.59
C LEU A 514 12.37 -12.69 -15.81
N GLY A 515 12.44 -13.60 -14.84
CA GLY A 515 13.61 -13.78 -13.97
C GLY A 515 14.76 -14.60 -14.58
N THR A 516 14.79 -14.81 -15.91
CA THR A 516 15.87 -15.48 -16.64
C THR A 516 16.77 -14.45 -17.30
N PHE A 517 18.06 -14.54 -17.02
CA PHE A 517 19.12 -13.67 -17.56
C PHE A 517 20.03 -14.48 -18.48
N THR A 518 20.54 -13.88 -19.56
CA THR A 518 21.36 -14.55 -20.59
C THR A 518 22.69 -13.84 -20.79
N ARG A 519 23.76 -14.59 -21.09
CA ARG A 519 25.09 -14.07 -21.45
C ARG A 519 25.51 -14.48 -22.84
#